data_41371a5e7bc6753904eb067682623e92
#
_entry.id   41371a5e7bc6753904eb067682623e92
#
_cell.length_a   1.000
_cell.length_b   1.000
_cell.length_c   1.000
_cell.angle_alpha   90.00
_cell.angle_beta   90.00
_cell.angle_gamma   90.00
#
_symmetry.space_group_name_H-M   'P 1'
#
loop_
_entity.id
_entity.type
_entity.pdbx_description
1 polymer ?
#
loop_
_entity_poly.entity_id
_entity_poly.type
_entity_poly.pdbx_seq_one_letter_code
_entity_poly.pdbx_strand_id
1 'polypeptide(L)'
;SSLAAFSPPGAGLLYTAIKSYVLDMSQSLDMELKPHGIHVTALCPGFTHSEFHDVMGVRDTANKLPSILWQQPEAVVQEAWAAVNHGKPVCVPGRVNKLVAATIRPLPVRLQYYLGKNMNPF
;
A
#
# COMPACT_ATOMS: atom_id res chain seq x y z
N SER A 1 0.69 6.41 1.90
CA SER A 1 0.32 5.70 0.67
C SER A 1 -0.61 4.51 0.95
N SER A 2 -0.55 3.46 0.18
CA SER A 2 -1.44 2.30 0.30
C SER A 2 -0.78 1.09 -0.34
N LEU A 3 -1.20 -0.11 0.07
CA LEU A 3 -0.86 -1.34 -0.64
C LEU A 3 -1.25 -1.26 -2.12
N ALA A 4 -2.28 -0.49 -2.45
CA ALA A 4 -2.70 -0.23 -3.83
C ALA A 4 -1.60 0.37 -4.71
N ALA A 5 -0.59 1.03 -4.12
CA ALA A 5 0.55 1.54 -4.87
C ALA A 5 1.36 0.44 -5.56
N PHE A 6 1.28 -0.79 -5.04
CA PHE A 6 1.94 -1.96 -5.62
C PHE A 6 1.02 -2.75 -6.55
N SER A 7 -0.26 -2.40 -6.57
CA SER A 7 -1.23 -3.10 -7.41
C SER A 7 -1.07 -2.76 -8.88
N PRO A 8 -1.42 -3.69 -9.78
CA PRO A 8 -1.51 -3.38 -11.20
C PRO A 8 -2.55 -2.28 -11.45
N PRO A 9 -2.44 -1.57 -12.57
CA PRO A 9 -3.48 -0.62 -12.97
C PRO A 9 -4.82 -1.35 -13.10
N GLY A 10 -5.90 -0.65 -12.81
CA GLY A 10 -7.22 -1.28 -12.82
C GLY A 10 -8.34 -0.27 -12.74
N ALA A 11 -9.52 -0.74 -12.33
CA ALA A 11 -10.74 0.07 -12.31
C ALA A 11 -10.68 1.26 -11.35
N GLY A 12 -9.76 1.27 -10.42
CA GLY A 12 -9.56 2.37 -9.47
C GLY A 12 -9.06 3.67 -10.10
N LEU A 13 -8.86 3.68 -11.40
CA LEU A 13 -8.44 4.82 -12.23
C LEU A 13 -7.33 5.67 -11.62
N LEU A 14 -7.67 6.71 -10.86
CA LEU A 14 -6.68 7.63 -10.28
C LEU A 14 -6.13 7.17 -8.92
N TYR A 15 -6.83 6.30 -8.22
CA TYR A 15 -6.45 5.91 -6.86
C TYR A 15 -5.07 5.25 -6.82
N THR A 16 -4.87 4.21 -7.62
CA THR A 16 -3.59 3.50 -7.70
C THR A 16 -2.47 4.43 -8.17
N ALA A 17 -2.76 5.27 -9.16
CA ALA A 17 -1.78 6.23 -9.69
C ALA A 17 -1.35 7.24 -8.63
N ILE A 18 -2.30 7.80 -7.88
CA ILE A 18 -2.00 8.76 -6.81
C ILE A 18 -1.20 8.10 -5.70
N LYS A 19 -1.56 6.87 -5.30
CA LYS A 19 -0.83 6.16 -4.25
C LYS A 19 0.58 5.76 -4.69
N SER A 20 0.76 5.40 -5.96
CA SER A 20 2.10 5.15 -6.51
C SER A 20 2.94 6.42 -6.53
N TYR A 21 2.35 7.55 -6.88
CA TYR A 21 3.02 8.84 -6.83
C TYR A 21 3.53 9.14 -5.42
N VAL A 22 2.69 8.98 -4.41
CA VAL A 22 3.06 9.24 -3.01
C VAL A 22 4.19 8.29 -2.56
N LEU A 23 4.12 7.02 -2.96
CA LEU A 23 5.16 6.03 -2.65
C LEU A 23 6.51 6.46 -3.22
N ASP A 24 6.56 6.78 -4.50
CA ASP A 24 7.81 7.13 -5.18
C ASP A 24 8.36 8.46 -4.68
N MET A 25 7.50 9.44 -4.45
CA MET A 25 7.89 10.73 -3.88
C MET A 25 8.49 10.56 -2.48
N SER A 26 7.87 9.74 -1.64
CA SER A 26 8.35 9.49 -0.28
C SER A 26 9.73 8.83 -0.28
N GLN A 27 9.95 7.87 -1.17
CA GLN A 27 11.26 7.22 -1.30
C GLN A 27 12.33 8.20 -1.78
N SER A 28 11.99 9.07 -2.71
CA SER A 28 12.91 10.11 -3.19
C SER A 28 13.29 11.09 -2.08
N LEU A 29 12.31 11.50 -1.27
CA LEU A 29 12.57 12.35 -0.11
C LEU A 29 13.45 11.66 0.92
N ASP A 30 13.23 10.36 1.17
CA ASP A 30 14.06 9.61 2.10
C ASP A 30 15.52 9.58 1.65
N MET A 31 15.75 9.31 0.35
CA MET A 31 17.09 9.31 -0.23
C MET A 31 17.79 10.67 -0.08
N GLU A 32 17.05 11.76 -0.32
CA GLU A 32 17.60 13.11 -0.26
C GLU A 32 17.92 13.54 1.18
N LEU A 33 17.04 13.21 2.12
CA LEU A 33 17.12 13.72 3.49
C LEU A 33 17.86 12.81 4.46
N LYS A 34 18.06 11.54 4.11
CA LYS A 34 18.74 10.58 4.97
C LYS A 34 20.15 11.02 5.40
N PRO A 35 20.98 11.62 4.52
CA PRO A 35 22.28 12.14 4.93
C PRO A 35 22.22 13.23 6.00
N HIS A 36 21.06 13.87 6.14
CA HIS A 36 20.84 14.92 7.16
C HIS A 36 20.22 14.37 8.46
N GLY A 37 20.13 13.04 8.59
CA GLY A 37 19.57 12.42 9.78
C GLY A 37 18.03 12.41 9.80
N ILE A 38 17.38 12.68 8.67
CA ILE A 38 15.92 12.69 8.55
C ILE A 38 15.47 11.42 7.85
N HIS A 39 14.48 10.73 8.43
CA HIS A 39 13.90 9.52 7.89
C HIS A 39 12.50 9.78 7.38
N VAL A 40 12.22 9.34 6.16
CA VAL A 40 10.89 9.41 5.56
C VAL A 40 10.46 7.98 5.19
N THR A 41 9.36 7.53 5.73
CA THR A 41 8.85 6.18 5.50
C THR A 41 7.49 6.26 4.80
N ALA A 42 7.37 5.62 3.65
CA ALA A 42 6.08 5.46 2.98
C ALA A 42 5.33 4.32 3.66
N LEU A 43 4.27 4.65 4.36
CA LEU A 43 3.38 3.66 4.96
C LEU A 43 2.35 3.24 3.92
N CYS A 44 2.32 1.95 3.61
CA CYS A 44 1.46 1.37 2.58
C CYS A 44 0.56 0.29 3.20
N PRO A 45 -0.46 0.68 3.99
CA PRO A 45 -1.37 -0.29 4.59
C PRO A 45 -2.26 -0.93 3.53
N GLY A 46 -2.66 -2.16 3.81
CA GLY A 46 -3.70 -2.83 3.06
C GLY A 46 -5.08 -2.44 3.58
N PHE A 47 -5.98 -3.41 3.65
CA PHE A 47 -7.33 -3.17 4.19
C PHE A 47 -7.27 -2.99 5.69
N THR A 48 -7.68 -1.81 6.16
CA THR A 48 -7.67 -1.44 7.57
C THR A 48 -9.09 -1.09 8.00
N HIS A 49 -9.50 -1.56 9.17
CA HIS A 49 -10.83 -1.24 9.70
C HIS A 49 -10.91 0.25 10.04
N SER A 50 -11.55 1.02 9.14
CA SER A 50 -11.73 2.47 9.26
C SER A 50 -12.95 2.89 8.47
N GLU A 51 -13.34 4.16 8.57
CA GLU A 51 -14.46 4.72 7.81
C GLU A 51 -14.12 5.03 6.35
N PHE A 52 -12.87 4.85 5.96
CA PHE A 52 -12.40 5.23 4.63
C PHE A 52 -13.18 4.54 3.51
N HIS A 53 -13.44 3.23 3.65
CA HIS A 53 -14.17 2.48 2.63
C HIS A 53 -15.64 2.90 2.54
N ASP A 54 -16.25 3.29 3.65
CA ASP A 54 -17.62 3.80 3.65
C ASP A 54 -17.70 5.14 2.92
N VAL A 55 -16.75 6.03 3.17
CA VAL A 55 -16.68 7.33 2.50
C VAL A 55 -16.49 7.18 0.99
N MET A 56 -15.69 6.19 0.56
CA MET A 56 -15.48 5.91 -0.86
C MET A 56 -16.64 5.19 -1.54
N GLY A 57 -17.60 4.66 -0.78
CA GLY A 57 -18.69 3.88 -1.33
C GLY A 57 -18.31 2.50 -1.83
N VAL A 58 -17.20 1.95 -1.37
CA VAL A 58 -16.69 0.62 -1.78
C VAL A 58 -16.78 -0.41 -0.66
N ARG A 59 -17.54 -0.11 0.39
CA ARG A 59 -17.64 -0.98 1.58
C ARG A 59 -18.10 -2.39 1.25
N ASP A 60 -19.10 -2.53 0.41
CA ASP A 60 -19.65 -3.84 0.03
C ASP A 60 -18.60 -4.68 -0.70
N THR A 61 -17.84 -4.07 -1.60
CA THR A 61 -16.74 -4.73 -2.29
C THR A 61 -15.65 -5.15 -1.32
N ALA A 62 -15.27 -4.26 -0.41
CA ALA A 62 -14.24 -4.52 0.58
C ALA A 62 -14.65 -5.66 1.53
N ASN A 63 -15.92 -5.72 1.95
CA ASN A 63 -16.42 -6.74 2.87
C ASN A 63 -16.40 -8.16 2.27
N LYS A 64 -16.27 -8.29 0.94
CA LYS A 64 -16.15 -9.59 0.27
C LYS A 64 -14.74 -10.18 0.36
N LEU A 65 -13.76 -9.40 0.83
CA LEU A 65 -12.38 -9.83 0.94
C LEU A 65 -12.17 -10.70 2.17
N PRO A 66 -11.20 -11.66 2.11
CA PRO A 66 -10.89 -12.48 3.29
C PRO A 66 -10.49 -11.64 4.49
N SER A 67 -10.93 -12.04 5.67
CA SER A 67 -10.62 -11.32 6.92
C SER A 67 -9.12 -11.22 7.21
N ILE A 68 -8.32 -12.16 6.70
CA ILE A 68 -6.87 -12.17 6.88
C ILE A 68 -6.19 -10.95 6.25
N LEU A 69 -6.84 -10.31 5.27
CA LEU A 69 -6.33 -9.10 4.63
C LEU A 69 -6.62 -7.83 5.42
N TRP A 70 -7.49 -7.92 6.44
CA TRP A 70 -7.88 -6.78 7.25
C TRP A 70 -6.96 -6.62 8.45
N GLN A 71 -6.68 -5.36 8.80
CA GLN A 71 -5.83 -5.02 9.94
C GLN A 71 -6.53 -4.01 10.84
N GLN A 72 -6.15 -4.03 12.13
CA GLN A 72 -6.58 -3.00 13.06
C GLN A 72 -5.67 -1.78 12.94
N PRO A 73 -6.21 -0.55 13.05
CA PRO A 73 -5.40 0.66 12.95
C PRO A 73 -4.21 0.71 13.91
N GLU A 74 -4.39 0.20 15.12
CA GLU A 74 -3.34 0.19 16.15
C GLU A 74 -2.13 -0.63 15.73
N ALA A 75 -2.36 -1.80 15.13
CA ALA A 75 -1.28 -2.67 14.65
C ALA A 75 -0.52 -2.00 13.49
N VAL A 76 -1.24 -1.33 12.59
CA VAL A 76 -0.65 -0.59 11.48
C VAL A 76 0.25 0.53 11.99
N VAL A 77 -0.21 1.31 12.96
CA VAL A 77 0.54 2.41 13.54
C VAL A 77 1.80 1.93 14.26
N GLN A 78 1.70 0.84 15.02
CA GLN A 78 2.85 0.28 15.73
C GLN A 78 3.94 -0.18 14.75
N GLU A 79 3.57 -0.86 13.69
CA GLU A 79 4.51 -1.32 12.69
C GLU A 79 5.15 -0.16 11.92
N ALA A 80 4.36 0.87 11.62
CA ALA A 80 4.84 2.09 10.96
C ALA A 80 5.87 2.82 11.84
N TRP A 81 5.58 2.95 13.13
CA TRP A 81 6.47 3.60 14.08
C TRP A 81 7.81 2.89 14.17
N ALA A 82 7.79 1.55 14.27
CA ALA A 82 9.00 0.75 14.27
C ALA A 82 9.79 0.93 12.97
N ALA A 83 9.12 0.93 11.82
CA ALA A 83 9.76 1.06 10.53
C ALA A 83 10.48 2.41 10.38
N VAL A 84 9.83 3.52 10.74
CA VAL A 84 10.45 4.84 10.61
C VAL A 84 11.64 5.00 11.58
N ASN A 85 11.54 4.43 12.76
CA ASN A 85 12.64 4.48 13.73
C ASN A 85 13.86 3.63 13.30
N HIS A 86 13.63 2.62 12.47
CA HIS A 86 14.71 1.81 11.88
C HIS A 86 15.20 2.34 10.53
N GLY A 87 14.69 3.48 10.09
CA GLY A 87 15.11 4.10 8.83
C GLY A 87 14.68 3.34 7.58
N LYS A 88 13.60 2.56 7.65
CA LYS A 88 13.09 1.83 6.49
C LYS A 88 12.31 2.79 5.56
N PRO A 89 12.62 2.83 4.26
CA PRO A 89 11.95 3.76 3.35
C PRO A 89 10.49 3.37 3.04
N VAL A 90 10.15 2.09 3.16
CA VAL A 90 8.81 1.59 2.86
C VAL A 90 8.37 0.64 3.96
N CYS A 91 7.14 0.79 4.41
CA CYS A 91 6.51 -0.10 5.37
C CYS A 91 5.18 -0.62 4.82
N VAL A 92 5.10 -1.93 4.59
CA VAL A 92 3.85 -2.61 4.24
C VAL A 92 3.43 -3.43 5.45
N PRO A 93 2.48 -2.95 6.27
CA PRO A 93 2.10 -3.67 7.49
C PRO A 93 1.41 -5.00 7.20
N GLY A 94 1.70 -6.00 8.04
CA GLY A 94 1.09 -7.32 7.93
C GLY A 94 1.86 -8.26 7.02
N ARG A 95 1.96 -9.52 7.44
CA ARG A 95 2.74 -10.54 6.72
C ARG A 95 2.14 -10.87 5.35
N VAL A 96 0.82 -10.99 5.29
CA VAL A 96 0.12 -11.29 4.02
C VAL A 96 0.29 -10.15 3.04
N ASN A 97 0.16 -8.90 3.50
CA ASN A 97 0.32 -7.72 2.66
C ASN A 97 1.74 -7.58 2.14
N LYS A 98 2.75 -7.89 2.98
CA LYS A 98 4.15 -7.92 2.54
C LYS A 98 4.37 -8.94 1.43
N LEU A 99 3.77 -10.11 1.55
CA LEU A 99 3.86 -11.16 0.55
C LEU A 99 3.21 -10.73 -0.77
N VAL A 100 2.03 -10.12 -0.70
CA VAL A 100 1.31 -9.61 -1.87
C VAL A 100 2.16 -8.58 -2.62
N ALA A 101 2.68 -7.58 -1.89
CA ALA A 101 3.51 -6.55 -2.50
C ALA A 101 4.79 -7.13 -3.14
N ALA A 102 5.46 -8.05 -2.45
CA ALA A 102 6.68 -8.67 -2.94
C ALA A 102 6.44 -9.57 -4.16
N THR A 103 5.23 -10.13 -4.29
CA THR A 103 4.88 -11.00 -5.41
C THR A 103 4.48 -10.21 -6.65
N ILE A 104 3.69 -9.14 -6.47
CA ILE A 104 3.14 -8.39 -7.60
C ILE A 104 4.16 -7.42 -8.20
N ARG A 105 4.93 -6.72 -7.37
CA ARG A 105 5.83 -5.67 -7.83
C ARG A 105 6.84 -6.11 -8.90
N PRO A 106 7.50 -7.27 -8.77
CA PRO A 106 8.48 -7.73 -9.76
C PRO A 106 7.87 -8.39 -11.01
N LEU A 107 6.56 -8.53 -11.10
CA LEU A 107 5.93 -9.17 -12.26
C LEU A 107 6.15 -8.34 -13.53
N PRO A 108 6.25 -9.00 -14.71
CA PRO A 108 6.27 -8.29 -15.99
C PRO A 108 5.06 -7.40 -16.18
N VAL A 109 5.25 -6.27 -16.85
CA VAL A 109 4.18 -5.27 -17.05
C VAL A 109 2.93 -5.89 -17.71
N ARG A 110 3.13 -6.77 -18.67
CA ARG A 110 2.00 -7.46 -19.34
C ARG A 110 1.16 -8.26 -18.37
N LEU A 111 1.80 -8.96 -17.44
CA LEU A 111 1.11 -9.78 -16.45
C LEU A 111 0.41 -8.89 -15.42
N GLN A 112 1.04 -7.80 -15.00
CA GLN A 112 0.42 -6.81 -14.12
C GLN A 112 -0.84 -6.21 -14.75
N TYR A 113 -0.78 -5.88 -16.03
CA TYR A 113 -1.92 -5.35 -16.76
C TYR A 113 -3.08 -6.34 -16.81
N TYR A 114 -2.77 -7.61 -17.11
CA TYR A 114 -3.78 -8.67 -17.14
C TYR A 114 -4.45 -8.86 -15.77
N LEU A 115 -3.65 -8.92 -14.69
CA LEU A 115 -4.18 -9.05 -13.34
C LEU A 115 -5.02 -7.85 -12.94
N GLY A 116 -4.59 -6.64 -13.27
CA GLY A 116 -5.33 -5.42 -12.97
C GLY A 116 -6.67 -5.37 -13.69
N LYS A 117 -6.70 -5.82 -14.94
CA LYS A 117 -7.92 -5.87 -15.74
C LYS A 117 -8.97 -6.81 -15.15
N ASN A 118 -8.54 -7.96 -14.61
CA ASN A 118 -9.46 -9.03 -14.22
C ASN A 118 -9.69 -9.13 -12.71
N MET A 119 -8.78 -8.63 -11.87
CA MET A 119 -8.77 -8.96 -10.44
C MET A 119 -8.72 -7.75 -9.51
N ASN A 120 -8.45 -6.54 -10.01
CA ASN A 120 -8.34 -5.36 -9.13
C ASN A 120 -9.75 -4.92 -8.69
N PRO A 121 -10.05 -4.90 -7.37
CA PRO A 121 -11.36 -4.50 -6.86
C PRO A 121 -11.60 -2.99 -6.88
N PHE A 122 -10.57 -2.21 -7.11
CA PHE A 122 -10.63 -0.75 -7.18
C PHE A 122 -10.44 -0.29 -8.63
#